data_c11e016305897ea0e44e0b2203b844ba
#
_entry.id   c11e016305897ea0e44e0b2203b844ba
#
_cell.length_a   1.000
_cell.length_b   1.000
_cell.length_c   1.000
_cell.angle_alpha   90.00
_cell.angle_beta   90.00
_cell.angle_gamma   90.00
#
_symmetry.space_group_name_H-M   'P 1'
#
loop_
_entity.id
_entity.type
_entity.pdbx_description
1 polymer ?
#
loop_
_entity_poly.entity_id
_entity_poly.type
_entity_poly.pdbx_seq_one_letter_code
_entity_poly.pdbx_strand_id
1 'polypeptide(L)'
;MNLRMPFVVCSLAVGLSGEAAAQACNHQQSIAVLSTLLQDKTVCAALAPDRWQEYHATGGALFDWKRGPGHPVDPREQVGTWSITSVLVGNTTREQVTHAYTGGSSFRYRVCLVGATYTFQQVSPGSTTITGATILSGSVACP
;
A
#
# COMPACT_ATOMS: atom_id res chain seq x y z
N MET A 1 25.00 -18.71 67.28
CA MET A 1 23.93 -17.84 66.84
C MET A 1 24.22 -17.48 65.37
N ASN A 2 23.73 -18.31 64.41
CA ASN A 2 24.10 -18.22 62.99
C ASN A 2 22.93 -17.54 62.25
N LEU A 3 23.19 -16.30 61.82
CA LEU A 3 22.25 -15.49 60.99
C LEU A 3 22.44 -15.89 59.55
N ARG A 4 21.47 -16.56 58.97
CA ARG A 4 21.40 -16.84 57.51
C ARG A 4 20.62 -15.72 56.83
N MET A 5 21.30 -14.90 55.98
CA MET A 5 20.66 -13.96 55.09
C MET A 5 20.14 -14.70 53.84
N PRO A 6 18.88 -14.45 53.41
CA PRO A 6 18.43 -14.96 52.12
C PRO A 6 18.86 -14.02 51.02
N PHE A 7 19.49 -14.59 49.98
CA PHE A 7 19.76 -13.92 48.71
C PHE A 7 18.46 -13.79 47.92
N VAL A 8 18.03 -12.56 47.70
CA VAL A 8 16.97 -12.25 46.74
C VAL A 8 17.57 -12.16 45.34
N VAL A 9 17.30 -13.14 44.51
CA VAL A 9 17.66 -13.11 43.09
C VAL A 9 16.59 -12.31 42.33
N CYS A 10 16.94 -11.09 41.96
CA CYS A 10 16.09 -10.25 41.11
C CYS A 10 16.28 -10.68 39.65
N SER A 11 15.35 -11.46 39.11
CA SER A 11 15.35 -11.83 37.69
C SER A 11 14.90 -10.64 36.85
N LEU A 12 15.85 -9.99 36.15
CA LEU A 12 15.58 -9.01 35.11
C LEU A 12 15.01 -9.73 33.89
N ALA A 13 13.71 -9.61 33.67
CA ALA A 13 13.07 -9.99 32.41
C ALA A 13 13.43 -8.91 31.38
N VAL A 14 14.39 -9.20 30.50
CA VAL A 14 14.67 -8.41 29.30
C VAL A 14 13.53 -8.66 28.31
N GLY A 15 12.59 -7.72 28.24
CA GLY A 15 11.57 -7.71 27.21
C GLY A 15 12.22 -7.43 25.86
N LEU A 16 12.36 -8.45 25.02
CA LEU A 16 12.67 -8.31 23.61
C LEU A 16 11.45 -7.67 22.93
N SER A 17 11.47 -6.35 22.81
CA SER A 17 10.61 -5.62 21.87
C SER A 17 11.11 -5.96 20.47
N GLY A 18 10.56 -7.03 19.88
CA GLY A 18 10.77 -7.31 18.47
C GLY A 18 10.12 -6.19 17.67
N GLU A 19 10.90 -5.25 17.14
CA GLU A 19 10.47 -4.39 16.05
C GLU A 19 10.09 -5.33 14.91
N ALA A 20 8.79 -5.44 14.63
CA ALA A 20 8.32 -6.11 13.43
C ALA A 20 8.86 -5.30 12.24
N ALA A 21 9.97 -5.76 11.66
CA ALA A 21 10.49 -5.20 10.42
C ALA A 21 9.35 -5.21 9.41
N ALA A 22 9.01 -4.04 8.89
CA ALA A 22 7.97 -3.91 7.87
C ALA A 22 8.31 -4.88 6.74
N GLN A 23 7.47 -5.89 6.57
CA GLN A 23 7.72 -6.96 5.60
C GLN A 23 7.74 -6.36 4.20
N ALA A 24 8.90 -6.39 3.54
CA ALA A 24 9.08 -5.81 2.22
C ALA A 24 8.11 -6.49 1.22
N CYS A 25 7.32 -5.70 0.51
CA CYS A 25 6.42 -6.18 -0.52
C CYS A 25 7.20 -6.69 -1.73
N ASN A 26 7.54 -7.98 -1.75
CA ASN A 26 8.25 -8.63 -2.84
C ASN A 26 7.30 -9.37 -3.80
N HIS A 27 7.84 -9.93 -4.88
CA HIS A 27 7.03 -10.59 -5.90
C HIS A 27 6.24 -11.79 -5.34
N GLN A 28 6.85 -12.62 -4.50
CA GLN A 28 6.22 -13.83 -3.95
C GLN A 28 5.08 -13.51 -2.97
N GLN A 29 5.20 -12.39 -2.25
CA GLN A 29 4.23 -11.92 -1.27
C GLN A 29 3.14 -11.05 -1.89
N SER A 30 3.35 -10.56 -3.13
CA SER A 30 2.37 -9.71 -3.79
C SER A 30 1.10 -10.49 -4.15
N ILE A 31 0.00 -9.76 -4.23
CA ILE A 31 -1.32 -10.29 -4.58
C ILE A 31 -1.26 -10.86 -6.00
N ALA A 32 -1.83 -12.05 -6.17
CA ALA A 32 -1.78 -12.77 -7.44
C ALA A 32 -2.68 -12.14 -8.50
N VAL A 33 -3.86 -11.65 -8.08
CA VAL A 33 -4.90 -11.10 -8.96
C VAL A 33 -5.28 -9.71 -8.47
N LEU A 34 -4.80 -8.67 -9.15
CA LEU A 34 -5.09 -7.28 -8.83
C LEU A 34 -6.30 -6.73 -9.58
N SER A 35 -6.62 -7.29 -10.72
CA SER A 35 -7.79 -6.87 -11.51
C SER A 35 -9.06 -6.89 -10.69
N THR A 36 -9.34 -7.98 -9.98
CA THR A 36 -10.51 -8.12 -9.10
C THR A 36 -10.44 -7.20 -7.87
N LEU A 37 -9.22 -6.96 -7.36
CA LEU A 37 -9.00 -6.12 -6.19
C LEU A 37 -9.24 -4.64 -6.48
N LEU A 38 -8.85 -4.17 -7.68
CA LEU A 38 -8.82 -2.74 -8.03
C LEU A 38 -9.99 -2.29 -8.89
N GLN A 39 -10.51 -3.17 -9.75
CA GLN A 39 -11.61 -2.80 -10.66
C GLN A 39 -12.83 -2.30 -9.90
N ASP A 40 -13.33 -1.14 -10.27
CA ASP A 40 -14.46 -0.44 -9.62
C ASP A 40 -14.20 -0.18 -8.12
N LYS A 41 -12.96 0.16 -7.77
CA LYS A 41 -12.54 0.47 -6.40
C LYS A 41 -11.79 1.78 -6.34
N THR A 42 -11.89 2.44 -5.18
CA THR A 42 -11.08 3.61 -4.83
C THR A 42 -9.98 3.19 -3.86
N VAL A 43 -8.75 3.47 -4.23
CA VAL A 43 -7.57 3.32 -3.36
C VAL A 43 -7.37 4.61 -2.58
N CYS A 44 -7.25 4.50 -1.27
CA CYS A 44 -7.02 5.60 -0.35
C CYS A 44 -5.72 5.40 0.41
N ALA A 45 -4.78 6.32 0.29
CA ALA A 45 -3.53 6.31 1.03
C ALA A 45 -3.07 7.72 1.40
N ALA A 46 -2.16 7.81 2.37
CA ALA A 46 -1.43 9.03 2.65
C ALA A 46 -0.04 8.94 2.01
N LEU A 47 0.30 9.92 1.20
CA LEU A 47 1.65 10.11 0.66
C LEU A 47 2.03 11.56 0.97
N ALA A 48 2.63 11.78 2.15
CA ALA A 48 2.89 13.11 2.66
C ALA A 48 3.66 14.01 1.66
N PRO A 49 3.24 15.29 1.48
CA PRO A 49 2.17 15.98 2.19
C PRO A 49 0.76 15.68 1.67
N ASP A 50 0.63 14.93 0.57
CA ASP A 50 -0.62 14.72 -0.16
C ASP A 50 -1.37 13.46 0.29
N ARG A 51 -2.67 13.41 -0.03
CA ARG A 51 -3.46 12.19 0.02
C ARG A 51 -3.55 11.61 -1.38
N TRP A 52 -3.34 10.31 -1.49
CA TRP A 52 -3.49 9.57 -2.73
C TRP A 52 -4.89 8.92 -2.75
N GLN A 53 -5.72 9.37 -3.67
CA GLN A 53 -7.10 8.90 -3.84
C GLN A 53 -7.35 8.61 -5.31
N GLU A 54 -7.34 7.33 -5.70
CA GLU A 54 -7.49 6.96 -7.10
C GLU A 54 -8.59 5.92 -7.29
N TYR A 55 -9.57 6.25 -8.11
CA TYR A 55 -10.64 5.33 -8.52
C TYR A 55 -10.26 4.65 -9.83
N HIS A 56 -10.26 3.33 -9.79
CA HIS A 56 -9.95 2.43 -10.91
C HIS A 56 -11.23 2.02 -11.63
N ALA A 57 -11.70 2.84 -12.57
CA ALA A 57 -12.94 2.57 -13.29
C ALA A 57 -12.84 1.32 -14.16
N THR A 58 -13.95 0.62 -14.30
CA THR A 58 -14.12 -0.40 -15.33
C THR A 58 -13.82 0.20 -16.70
N GLY A 59 -13.00 -0.50 -17.51
CA GLY A 59 -12.56 0.02 -18.82
C GLY A 59 -11.21 0.75 -18.76
N GLY A 60 -10.57 0.85 -17.60
CA GLY A 60 -9.17 1.30 -17.46
C GLY A 60 -8.99 2.80 -17.27
N ALA A 61 -10.04 3.59 -17.11
CA ALA A 61 -9.89 5.00 -16.75
C ALA A 61 -9.49 5.13 -15.26
N LEU A 62 -8.57 6.06 -14.97
CA LEU A 62 -8.11 6.39 -13.64
C LEU A 62 -8.57 7.80 -13.29
N PHE A 63 -9.27 7.92 -12.16
CA PHE A 63 -9.77 9.21 -11.66
C PHE A 63 -9.13 9.53 -10.32
N ASP A 64 -8.75 10.79 -10.13
CA ASP A 64 -8.17 11.28 -8.88
C ASP A 64 -9.12 12.24 -8.17
N TRP A 65 -9.07 12.21 -6.84
CA TRP A 65 -9.73 13.13 -5.94
C TRP A 65 -8.68 13.73 -5.02
N LYS A 66 -8.04 14.80 -5.45
CA LYS A 66 -7.05 15.46 -4.62
C LYS A 66 -7.71 16.27 -3.53
N ARG A 67 -7.32 16.04 -2.28
CA ARG A 67 -7.53 16.96 -1.18
C ARG A 67 -6.20 17.60 -0.84
N GLY A 68 -5.97 18.80 -1.33
CA GLY A 68 -4.86 19.62 -0.84
C GLY A 68 -5.13 20.13 0.58
N PRO A 69 -4.09 20.42 1.38
CA PRO A 69 -4.26 21.09 2.66
C PRO A 69 -5.01 22.42 2.48
N GLY A 70 -6.21 22.54 3.07
CA GLY A 70 -7.01 23.76 3.02
C GLY A 70 -7.88 23.95 1.78
N HIS A 71 -7.95 22.98 0.89
CA HIS A 71 -8.85 23.02 -0.27
C HIS A 71 -10.14 22.23 -0.02
N PRO A 72 -11.30 22.70 -0.54
CA PRO A 72 -12.47 21.86 -0.67
C PRO A 72 -12.12 20.66 -1.56
N VAL A 73 -12.91 19.58 -1.47
CA VAL A 73 -12.73 18.38 -2.29
C VAL A 73 -12.63 18.81 -3.74
N ASP A 74 -11.48 18.56 -4.38
CA ASP A 74 -11.33 18.81 -5.81
C ASP A 74 -12.35 17.94 -6.58
N PRO A 75 -12.97 18.45 -7.64
CA PRO A 75 -13.86 17.66 -8.45
C PRO A 75 -13.10 16.46 -8.99
N ARG A 76 -13.78 15.31 -9.02
CA ARG A 76 -13.24 14.09 -9.60
C ARG A 76 -12.89 14.32 -11.07
N GLU A 77 -11.64 14.17 -11.42
CA GLU A 77 -11.14 14.30 -12.79
C GLU A 77 -10.46 13.01 -13.26
N GLN A 78 -10.61 12.71 -14.54
CA GLN A 78 -9.82 11.64 -15.13
C GLN A 78 -8.37 12.13 -15.28
N VAL A 79 -7.46 11.50 -14.54
CA VAL A 79 -6.05 11.85 -14.52
C VAL A 79 -5.19 10.94 -15.38
N GLY A 80 -5.76 9.85 -15.89
CA GLY A 80 -5.02 8.90 -16.71
C GLY A 80 -5.78 7.61 -16.96
N THR A 81 -5.00 6.54 -17.11
CA THR A 81 -5.50 5.18 -17.28
C THR A 81 -4.78 4.23 -16.34
N TRP A 82 -5.40 3.11 -16.04
CA TRP A 82 -4.77 2.01 -15.34
C TRP A 82 -4.87 0.71 -16.13
N SER A 83 -3.90 -0.16 -15.95
CA SER A 83 -3.87 -1.46 -16.61
C SER A 83 -3.17 -2.50 -15.74
N ILE A 84 -3.46 -3.76 -15.99
CA ILE A 84 -2.85 -4.90 -15.30
C ILE A 84 -1.90 -5.62 -16.24
N THR A 85 -0.74 -6.01 -15.71
CA THR A 85 0.23 -6.84 -16.40
C THR A 85 0.58 -8.05 -15.54
N SER A 86 0.48 -9.24 -16.09
CA SER A 86 0.95 -10.47 -15.45
C SER A 86 2.46 -10.60 -15.62
N VAL A 87 3.17 -10.85 -14.52
CA VAL A 87 4.63 -10.99 -14.48
C VAL A 87 4.99 -12.35 -13.91
N LEU A 88 5.77 -13.12 -14.66
CA LEU A 88 6.32 -14.43 -14.25
C LEU A 88 7.74 -14.21 -13.69
N VAL A 89 7.98 -14.65 -12.45
CA VAL A 89 9.31 -14.73 -11.83
C VAL A 89 9.52 -16.12 -11.28
N GLY A 90 10.45 -16.85 -11.85
CA GLY A 90 10.56 -18.29 -11.62
C GLY A 90 9.28 -18.99 -12.07
N ASN A 91 8.62 -19.72 -11.17
CA ASN A 91 7.35 -20.42 -11.42
C ASN A 91 6.13 -19.68 -10.84
N THR A 92 6.30 -18.42 -10.44
CA THR A 92 5.24 -17.64 -9.77
C THR A 92 4.78 -16.50 -10.65
N THR A 93 3.50 -16.52 -11.04
CA THR A 93 2.85 -15.43 -11.77
C THR A 93 2.10 -14.53 -10.78
N ARG A 94 2.30 -13.22 -10.90
CA ARG A 94 1.62 -12.19 -10.12
C ARG A 94 1.23 -11.03 -11.02
N GLU A 95 0.14 -10.37 -10.70
CA GLU A 95 -0.27 -9.15 -11.40
C GLU A 95 0.44 -7.91 -10.81
N GLN A 96 0.70 -6.96 -11.69
CA GLN A 96 1.17 -5.62 -11.36
C GLN A 96 0.21 -4.61 -11.99
N VAL A 97 -0.08 -3.52 -11.28
CA VAL A 97 -0.88 -2.42 -11.81
C VAL A 97 0.02 -1.31 -12.32
N THR A 98 -0.33 -0.77 -13.48
CA THR A 98 0.31 0.41 -14.05
C THR A 98 -0.69 1.56 -14.04
N HIS A 99 -0.29 2.71 -13.48
CA HIS A 99 -0.98 3.99 -13.60
C HIS A 99 -0.22 4.84 -14.61
N ALA A 100 -0.88 5.19 -15.70
CA ALA A 100 -0.34 6.05 -16.74
C ALA A 100 -1.10 7.38 -16.73
N TYR A 101 -0.45 8.44 -16.26
CA TYR A 101 -1.06 9.75 -16.07
C TYR A 101 -1.05 10.60 -17.34
N THR A 102 -2.06 11.42 -17.50
CA THR A 102 -2.11 12.47 -18.50
C THR A 102 -0.94 13.42 -18.26
N GLY A 103 -0.03 13.58 -19.19
CA GLY A 103 1.23 14.31 -19.01
C GLY A 103 2.47 13.43 -19.10
N GLY A 104 2.30 12.12 -19.27
CA GLY A 104 3.36 11.20 -19.69
C GLY A 104 4.05 10.43 -18.56
N SER A 105 3.75 10.70 -17.29
CA SER A 105 4.29 9.89 -16.20
C SER A 105 3.57 8.55 -16.11
N SER A 106 4.33 7.47 -15.88
CA SER A 106 3.77 6.13 -15.71
C SER A 106 4.50 5.41 -14.58
N PHE A 107 3.72 4.81 -13.67
CA PHE A 107 4.23 4.13 -12.50
C PHE A 107 3.61 2.73 -12.41
N ARG A 108 4.47 1.73 -12.20
CA ARG A 108 4.04 0.35 -12.03
C ARG A 108 4.26 -0.10 -10.59
N TYR A 109 3.25 -0.76 -10.03
CA TYR A 109 3.26 -1.23 -8.65
C TYR A 109 2.96 -2.71 -8.56
N ARG A 110 3.61 -3.39 -7.62
CA ARG A 110 3.11 -4.61 -7.00
C ARG A 110 2.37 -4.24 -5.72
N VAL A 111 1.40 -5.03 -5.33
CA VAL A 111 0.56 -4.76 -4.15
C VAL A 111 0.62 -5.94 -3.20
N CYS A 112 0.87 -5.68 -1.93
CA CYS A 112 0.84 -6.67 -0.86
C CYS A 112 -0.19 -6.30 0.20
N LEU A 113 -0.82 -7.31 0.79
CA LEU A 113 -1.62 -7.14 2.00
C LEU A 113 -0.69 -7.20 3.21
N VAL A 114 -0.71 -6.17 4.04
CA VAL A 114 0.09 -6.06 5.27
C VAL A 114 -0.85 -5.74 6.43
N GLY A 115 -1.12 -6.72 7.28
CA GLY A 115 -2.17 -6.60 8.29
C GLY A 115 -3.54 -6.41 7.65
N ALA A 116 -4.21 -5.30 7.95
CA ALA A 116 -5.52 -4.93 7.40
C ALA A 116 -5.46 -3.89 6.27
N THR A 117 -4.26 -3.51 5.83
CA THR A 117 -4.03 -2.49 4.79
C THR A 117 -3.18 -3.02 3.66
N TYR A 118 -3.08 -2.24 2.58
CA TYR A 118 -2.28 -2.59 1.42
C TYR A 118 -1.03 -1.73 1.32
N THR A 119 0.03 -2.33 0.79
CA THR A 119 1.26 -1.63 0.42
C THR A 119 1.43 -1.71 -1.09
N PHE A 120 1.55 -0.54 -1.72
CA PHE A 120 1.89 -0.41 -3.14
C PHE A 120 3.39 -0.14 -3.26
N GLN A 121 4.12 -1.13 -3.71
CA GLN A 121 5.57 -1.02 -3.96
C GLN A 121 5.79 -0.72 -5.41
N GLN A 122 6.32 0.47 -5.70
CA GLN A 122 6.70 0.84 -7.07
C GLN A 122 7.82 -0.07 -7.57
N VAL A 123 7.66 -0.58 -8.78
CA VAL A 123 8.64 -1.45 -9.43
C VAL A 123 9.26 -0.81 -10.67
N SER A 124 8.65 0.27 -11.19
CA SER A 124 9.16 1.05 -12.33
C SER A 124 8.35 2.35 -12.49
N PRO A 125 8.99 3.49 -12.82
CA PRO A 125 10.38 3.82 -12.52
C PRO A 125 10.54 4.05 -11.00
N GLY A 126 11.74 3.89 -10.48
CA GLY A 126 12.03 4.15 -9.07
C GLY A 126 11.56 3.07 -8.11
N SER A 127 11.49 3.40 -6.82
CA SER A 127 11.24 2.45 -5.73
C SER A 127 10.35 2.99 -4.60
N THR A 128 9.50 3.97 -4.90
CA THR A 128 8.56 4.54 -3.90
C THR A 128 7.66 3.46 -3.32
N THR A 129 7.44 3.52 -2.01
CA THR A 129 6.54 2.63 -1.29
C THR A 129 5.41 3.44 -0.68
N ILE A 130 4.17 3.09 -0.99
CA ILE A 130 2.96 3.67 -0.42
C ILE A 130 2.39 2.64 0.54
N THR A 131 2.38 2.93 1.82
CA THR A 131 1.92 2.03 2.89
C THR A 131 0.58 2.46 3.46
N GLY A 132 -0.10 1.54 4.13
CA GLY A 132 -1.35 1.86 4.84
C GLY A 132 -2.54 2.17 3.92
N ALA A 133 -2.48 1.77 2.66
CA ALA A 133 -3.58 1.99 1.73
C ALA A 133 -4.81 1.17 2.11
N THR A 134 -6.00 1.77 1.99
CA THR A 134 -7.29 1.09 2.06
C THR A 134 -7.94 1.07 0.69
N ILE A 135 -8.77 0.06 0.42
CA ILE A 135 -9.46 -0.10 -0.86
C ILE A 135 -10.96 -0.13 -0.58
N LEU A 136 -11.67 0.85 -1.11
CA LEU A 136 -13.10 1.04 -0.93
C LEU A 136 -13.86 0.68 -2.20
N SER A 137 -15.07 0.14 -2.05
CA SER A 137 -15.90 -0.21 -3.20
C SER A 137 -16.49 1.02 -3.86
N GLY A 138 -16.42 1.06 -5.20
CA GLY A 138 -16.98 2.11 -6.02
C GLY A 138 -16.15 3.39 -6.03
N SER A 139 -16.73 4.41 -6.69
CA SER A 139 -16.15 5.73 -6.79
C SER A 139 -16.59 6.59 -5.58
N VAL A 140 -15.80 6.56 -4.53
CA VAL A 140 -16.09 7.22 -3.25
C VAL A 140 -14.93 8.09 -2.81
N ALA A 141 -15.23 9.15 -2.04
CA ALA A 141 -14.19 9.96 -1.40
C ALA A 141 -13.54 9.16 -0.26
N CYS A 142 -12.24 9.32 -0.08
CA CYS A 142 -11.52 8.74 1.05
C CYS A 142 -11.87 9.48 2.35
N PRO A 143 -11.93 8.76 3.49
CA PRO A 143 -12.23 9.34 4.80
C PRO A 143 -11.14 10.30 5.31
#